data_9c501b2dbde95dcbac1b4e0ab29628cc
#
_entry.id   9c501b2dbde95dcbac1b4e0ab29628cc
#
_cell.length_a   1.000
_cell.length_b   1.000
_cell.length_c   1.000
_cell.angle_alpha   90.00
_cell.angle_beta   90.00
_cell.angle_gamma   90.00
#
_symmetry.space_group_name_H-M   'P 1'
#
loop_
_entity.id
_entity.type
_entity.pdbx_description
1 polymer ?
#
loop_
_entity_poly.entity_id
_entity_poly.type
_entity_poly.pdbx_seq_one_letter_code
_entity_poly.pdbx_strand_id
1 'polypeptide(L)'
;MATTDYTKLKLHELLQLCKDRGLKGCSGKKKADLIELLGSTSSTAFKESDFVLQPMITYIGNKRKLVPWIVEVIEETVGSQSLRIFDGFAGSGVVSRALMPFCSELHTNDMEYYSYILLRCFLETPSAEQRGRIDKCFEEMDALCQNAAKDGVVGFISRLYSPKNTDKPAADERVFYTRENAIIIDTLLKYISGVDSDLKHYLLGPLLIKASINVNTAGVFRGFYKKDGIGHFGGVGENALERILAPIQPVKPIWSESTCKSICHNSDINNLIVTFEDNAFDLIYLDPPYNEHPYGSNYFMLNLIARGQEPTEYSKVSGIPKMWNKSAFNGRGSAYDTMLDLLRNCMKKAKYTLISYNNEGLITEDDWETIFTELGCIVKKYEKEYDTYHGSRNLADRNKKVTEIMYLLSLKT
;
A
#
# COMPACT_ATOMS: atom_id res chain seq x y z
N MET A 1 -16.16 -28.77 0.99
CA MET A 1 -15.61 -29.09 2.34
C MET A 1 -16.78 -29.39 3.26
N ALA A 2 -16.71 -30.45 4.09
CA ALA A 2 -17.81 -30.84 4.96
C ALA A 2 -18.04 -29.71 6.00
N THR A 3 -19.28 -29.20 6.07
CA THR A 3 -19.71 -28.24 7.09
C THR A 3 -19.56 -28.89 8.47
N THR A 4 -18.71 -28.33 9.31
CA THR A 4 -18.49 -28.80 10.67
C THR A 4 -19.78 -28.59 11.45
N ASP A 5 -20.43 -29.69 11.90
CA ASP A 5 -21.64 -29.65 12.72
C ASP A 5 -21.27 -29.31 14.17
N TYR A 6 -21.31 -28.01 14.50
CA TYR A 6 -20.96 -27.47 15.82
C TYR A 6 -21.84 -28.00 16.94
N THR A 7 -23.01 -28.55 16.64
CA THR A 7 -23.93 -29.08 17.66
C THR A 7 -23.36 -30.31 18.37
N LYS A 8 -22.49 -31.07 17.70
CA LYS A 8 -21.82 -32.26 18.20
C LYS A 8 -20.62 -31.99 19.09
N LEU A 9 -20.08 -30.77 19.08
CA LEU A 9 -18.90 -30.40 19.85
C LEU A 9 -19.26 -30.11 21.32
N LYS A 10 -18.33 -30.39 22.23
CA LYS A 10 -18.44 -30.04 23.65
C LYS A 10 -18.13 -28.55 23.86
N LEU A 11 -18.57 -28.00 25.00
CA LEU A 11 -18.40 -26.57 25.32
C LEU A 11 -16.94 -26.11 25.24
N HIS A 12 -16.01 -26.93 25.77
CA HIS A 12 -14.57 -26.56 25.74
C HIS A 12 -13.97 -26.56 24.33
N GLU A 13 -14.46 -27.46 23.45
CA GLU A 13 -14.04 -27.52 22.05
C GLU A 13 -14.55 -26.30 21.26
N LEU A 14 -15.77 -25.84 21.55
CA LEU A 14 -16.32 -24.62 20.98
C LEU A 14 -15.59 -23.38 21.47
N LEU A 15 -15.23 -23.34 22.77
CA LEU A 15 -14.40 -22.24 23.31
C LEU A 15 -13.01 -22.21 22.71
N GLN A 16 -12.40 -23.39 22.48
CA GLN A 16 -11.11 -23.47 21.81
C GLN A 16 -11.22 -23.00 20.37
N LEU A 17 -12.24 -23.43 19.63
CA LEU A 17 -12.52 -22.96 18.26
C LEU A 17 -12.74 -21.45 18.18
N CYS A 18 -13.47 -20.87 19.15
CA CYS A 18 -13.62 -19.42 19.25
C CYS A 18 -12.28 -18.71 19.45
N LYS A 19 -11.42 -19.27 20.31
CA LYS A 19 -10.06 -18.76 20.57
C LYS A 19 -9.18 -18.87 19.34
N ASP A 20 -9.19 -20.02 18.65
CA ASP A 20 -8.42 -20.26 17.41
C ASP A 20 -8.87 -19.34 16.27
N ARG A 21 -10.15 -18.91 16.28
CA ARG A 21 -10.72 -17.92 15.34
C ARG A 21 -10.58 -16.47 15.81
N GLY A 22 -9.92 -16.22 16.92
CA GLY A 22 -9.70 -14.87 17.46
C GLY A 22 -10.97 -14.16 17.96
N LEU A 23 -12.07 -14.91 18.21
CA LEU A 23 -13.33 -14.34 18.68
C LEU A 23 -13.21 -13.91 20.14
N LYS A 24 -13.46 -12.62 20.41
CA LYS A 24 -13.42 -12.05 21.77
C LYS A 24 -14.77 -12.20 22.47
N GLY A 25 -14.74 -12.21 23.80
CA GLY A 25 -15.97 -12.26 24.61
C GLY A 25 -16.67 -13.64 24.66
N CYS A 26 -15.99 -14.72 24.30
CA CYS A 26 -16.53 -16.09 24.31
C CYS A 26 -16.53 -16.71 25.71
N SER A 27 -15.68 -16.20 26.62
CA SER A 27 -15.62 -16.69 28.02
C SER A 27 -16.92 -16.42 28.75
N GLY A 28 -17.51 -17.47 29.33
CA GLY A 28 -18.78 -17.38 30.05
C GLY A 28 -20.06 -17.52 29.19
N LYS A 29 -19.97 -17.64 27.89
CA LYS A 29 -21.13 -17.90 27.00
C LYS A 29 -21.62 -19.34 27.09
N LYS A 30 -22.92 -19.53 26.93
CA LYS A 30 -23.53 -20.85 26.85
C LYS A 30 -23.20 -21.54 25.52
N LYS A 31 -23.33 -22.88 25.50
CA LYS A 31 -23.06 -23.67 24.29
C LYS A 31 -23.86 -23.18 23.07
N ALA A 32 -25.14 -22.84 23.25
CA ALA A 32 -25.99 -22.33 22.18
C ALA A 32 -25.46 -21.02 21.58
N ASP A 33 -25.06 -20.08 22.45
CA ASP A 33 -24.54 -18.77 22.04
C ASP A 33 -23.19 -18.90 21.26
N LEU A 34 -22.38 -19.89 21.66
CA LEU A 34 -21.13 -20.19 20.96
C LEU A 34 -21.37 -20.86 19.60
N ILE A 35 -22.39 -21.73 19.49
CA ILE A 35 -22.80 -22.33 18.21
C ILE A 35 -23.35 -21.27 17.28
N GLU A 36 -24.18 -20.36 17.77
CA GLU A 36 -24.70 -19.23 17.02
C GLU A 36 -23.57 -18.30 16.57
N LEU A 37 -22.63 -17.97 17.46
CA LEU A 37 -21.45 -17.15 17.17
C LEU A 37 -20.53 -17.82 16.13
N LEU A 38 -20.30 -19.12 16.22
CA LEU A 38 -19.53 -19.93 15.27
C LEU A 38 -20.27 -20.18 13.95
N GLY A 39 -21.59 -20.22 14.00
CA GLY A 39 -22.50 -20.41 12.86
C GLY A 39 -22.78 -19.11 12.12
N SER A 40 -22.89 -17.98 12.82
CA SER A 40 -22.97 -16.64 12.20
C SER A 40 -21.64 -16.20 11.56
N THR A 41 -20.51 -16.81 11.96
CA THR A 41 -19.23 -16.71 11.28
C THR A 41 -19.08 -17.67 10.09
N SER A 42 -20.17 -18.14 9.48
CA SER A 42 -20.12 -18.80 8.17
C SER A 42 -20.05 -17.82 6.98
N SER A 43 -19.86 -16.53 7.20
CA SER A 43 -19.14 -15.71 6.26
C SER A 43 -17.70 -16.24 6.24
N THR A 44 -17.11 -16.40 5.11
CA THR A 44 -15.67 -16.63 4.94
C THR A 44 -14.95 -15.45 5.60
N ALA A 45 -14.84 -15.47 6.95
CA ALA A 45 -14.18 -14.42 7.70
C ALA A 45 -12.79 -14.27 7.08
N PHE A 46 -12.49 -13.09 6.54
CA PHE A 46 -11.22 -12.75 5.93
C PHE A 46 -10.10 -13.25 6.85
N LYS A 47 -9.49 -14.36 6.46
CA LYS A 47 -8.37 -14.94 7.19
C LYS A 47 -7.12 -14.24 6.64
N GLU A 48 -6.57 -13.33 7.40
CA GLU A 48 -5.31 -12.68 7.05
C GLU A 48 -4.25 -13.77 6.83
N SER A 49 -3.91 -14.00 5.57
CA SER A 49 -2.84 -14.93 5.19
C SER A 49 -1.48 -14.24 5.32
N ASP A 50 -0.40 -15.03 5.41
CA ASP A 50 0.96 -14.50 5.39
C ASP A 50 1.22 -13.62 4.15
N PHE A 51 0.55 -13.92 3.03
CA PHE A 51 0.57 -13.11 1.82
C PHE A 51 0.06 -11.68 2.05
N VAL A 52 -1.04 -11.49 2.77
CA VAL A 52 -1.59 -10.15 3.08
C VAL A 52 -0.78 -9.45 4.16
N LEU A 53 -0.30 -10.21 5.16
CA LEU A 53 0.40 -9.68 6.33
C LEU A 53 1.87 -9.32 6.09
N GLN A 54 2.48 -9.80 5.00
CA GLN A 54 3.91 -9.55 4.73
C GLN A 54 4.24 -8.05 4.74
N PRO A 55 5.51 -7.69 5.01
CA PRO A 55 5.94 -6.29 5.06
C PRO A 55 5.60 -5.50 3.80
N MET A 56 5.37 -4.22 3.97
CA MET A 56 5.08 -3.27 2.91
C MET A 56 5.78 -1.95 3.22
N ILE A 57 5.79 -1.04 2.25
CA ILE A 57 6.34 0.29 2.44
C ILE A 57 5.60 1.04 3.56
N THR A 58 6.31 1.93 4.26
CA THR A 58 5.67 2.91 5.12
C THR A 58 4.90 3.89 4.26
N TYR A 59 3.56 3.92 4.41
CA TYR A 59 2.68 4.63 3.49
C TYR A 59 1.61 5.42 4.23
N ILE A 60 1.47 6.72 3.88
CA ILE A 60 0.40 7.58 4.42
C ILE A 60 -0.93 7.09 3.86
N GLY A 61 -1.96 7.01 4.69
CA GLY A 61 -3.28 6.55 4.28
C GLY A 61 -3.38 5.04 4.08
N ASN A 62 -2.41 4.26 4.59
CA ASN A 62 -2.42 2.81 4.48
C ASN A 62 -3.69 2.20 5.12
N LYS A 63 -4.47 1.50 4.31
CA LYS A 63 -5.75 0.89 4.71
C LYS A 63 -5.62 -0.45 5.45
N ARG A 64 -4.40 -0.90 5.82
CA ARG A 64 -4.18 -2.23 6.43
C ARG A 64 -5.11 -2.54 7.60
N LYS A 65 -5.35 -1.57 8.48
CA LYS A 65 -6.27 -1.72 9.62
C LYS A 65 -7.75 -1.74 9.22
N LEU A 66 -8.08 -1.22 8.04
CA LEU A 66 -9.43 -1.12 7.52
C LEU A 66 -9.77 -2.26 6.54
N VAL A 67 -8.78 -3.04 6.09
CA VAL A 67 -8.97 -4.15 5.15
C VAL A 67 -10.09 -5.10 5.57
N PRO A 68 -10.18 -5.59 6.82
CA PRO A 68 -11.28 -6.48 7.20
C PRO A 68 -12.67 -5.85 7.00
N TRP A 69 -12.81 -4.57 7.30
CA TRP A 69 -14.06 -3.84 7.11
C TRP A 69 -14.38 -3.57 5.63
N ILE A 70 -13.37 -3.24 4.83
CA ILE A 70 -13.54 -3.06 3.37
C ILE A 70 -14.01 -4.37 2.74
N VAL A 71 -13.38 -5.49 3.09
CA VAL A 71 -13.75 -6.82 2.59
C VAL A 71 -15.18 -7.19 3.03
N GLU A 72 -15.54 -6.96 4.28
CA GLU A 72 -16.89 -7.20 4.81
C GLU A 72 -17.96 -6.47 3.99
N VAL A 73 -17.76 -5.17 3.72
CA VAL A 73 -18.69 -4.36 2.92
C VAL A 73 -18.80 -4.87 1.49
N ILE A 74 -17.70 -5.31 0.88
CA ILE A 74 -17.68 -5.87 -0.47
C ILE A 74 -18.42 -7.23 -0.50
N GLU A 75 -18.15 -8.13 0.45
CA GLU A 75 -18.81 -9.44 0.53
C GLU A 75 -20.32 -9.29 0.69
N GLU A 76 -20.78 -8.41 1.59
CA GLU A 76 -22.20 -8.18 1.84
C GLU A 76 -22.94 -7.58 0.64
N THR A 77 -22.24 -6.80 -0.19
CA THR A 77 -22.90 -5.96 -1.21
C THR A 77 -22.74 -6.50 -2.62
N VAL A 78 -21.55 -6.99 -2.94
CA VAL A 78 -21.19 -7.42 -4.31
C VAL A 78 -21.14 -8.94 -4.39
N GLY A 79 -20.77 -9.60 -3.31
CA GLY A 79 -20.54 -11.04 -3.22
C GLY A 79 -19.06 -11.37 -2.97
N SER A 80 -18.75 -12.66 -2.96
CA SER A 80 -17.45 -13.17 -2.49
C SER A 80 -16.75 -14.13 -3.47
N GLN A 81 -17.23 -14.27 -4.70
CA GLN A 81 -16.66 -15.25 -5.62
C GLN A 81 -16.61 -14.75 -7.07
N SER A 82 -15.47 -15.04 -7.72
CA SER A 82 -15.26 -14.81 -9.15
C SER A 82 -15.51 -13.37 -9.63
N LEU A 83 -15.24 -12.40 -8.77
CA LEU A 83 -15.45 -10.98 -9.08
C LEU A 83 -14.39 -10.47 -10.06
N ARG A 84 -14.81 -9.52 -10.90
CA ARG A 84 -13.91 -8.68 -11.69
C ARG A 84 -13.82 -7.33 -11.00
N ILE A 85 -12.67 -7.04 -10.40
CA ILE A 85 -12.48 -5.83 -9.59
C ILE A 85 -11.41 -4.93 -10.21
N PHE A 86 -11.63 -3.62 -10.14
CA PHE A 86 -10.62 -2.61 -10.44
C PHE A 86 -10.33 -1.78 -9.18
N ASP A 87 -9.08 -1.84 -8.68
CA ASP A 87 -8.56 -0.99 -7.60
C ASP A 87 -7.82 0.20 -8.24
N GLY A 88 -8.49 1.36 -8.26
CA GLY A 88 -8.05 2.52 -9.06
C GLY A 88 -6.91 3.32 -8.45
N PHE A 89 -6.70 3.25 -7.11
CA PHE A 89 -5.63 3.93 -6.36
C PHE A 89 -4.95 2.96 -5.41
N ALA A 90 -4.34 1.93 -5.97
CA ALA A 90 -3.92 0.76 -5.20
C ALA A 90 -2.76 1.00 -4.20
N GLY A 91 -1.96 2.06 -4.39
CA GLY A 91 -0.91 2.49 -3.47
C GLY A 91 0.06 1.37 -3.10
N SER A 92 0.01 0.94 -1.85
CA SER A 92 0.84 -0.17 -1.34
C SER A 92 0.35 -1.57 -1.76
N GLY A 93 -0.81 -1.68 -2.39
CA GLY A 93 -1.45 -2.93 -2.81
C GLY A 93 -2.08 -3.74 -1.68
N VAL A 94 -2.27 -3.16 -0.48
CA VAL A 94 -2.80 -3.94 0.66
C VAL A 94 -4.25 -4.35 0.47
N VAL A 95 -5.09 -3.47 -0.08
CA VAL A 95 -6.49 -3.78 -0.39
C VAL A 95 -6.54 -4.78 -1.53
N SER A 96 -5.81 -4.54 -2.62
CA SER A 96 -5.71 -5.45 -3.76
C SER A 96 -5.31 -6.87 -3.35
N ARG A 97 -4.29 -7.02 -2.46
CA ARG A 97 -3.89 -8.34 -1.94
C ARG A 97 -5.01 -9.03 -1.17
N ALA A 98 -5.76 -8.28 -0.39
CA ALA A 98 -6.88 -8.81 0.37
C ALA A 98 -8.07 -9.22 -0.50
N LEU A 99 -8.29 -8.50 -1.62
CA LEU A 99 -9.36 -8.78 -2.57
C LEU A 99 -9.04 -9.93 -3.54
N MET A 100 -7.77 -10.23 -3.76
CA MET A 100 -7.33 -11.23 -4.73
C MET A 100 -8.01 -12.63 -4.58
N PRO A 101 -8.27 -13.16 -3.37
CA PRO A 101 -8.96 -14.43 -3.20
C PRO A 101 -10.42 -14.44 -3.69
N PHE A 102 -11.06 -13.28 -3.80
CA PHE A 102 -12.46 -13.13 -4.23
C PHE A 102 -12.59 -12.91 -5.73
N CYS A 103 -11.45 -12.67 -6.42
CA CYS A 103 -11.43 -12.25 -7.81
C CYS A 103 -11.17 -13.39 -8.79
N SER A 104 -11.86 -13.39 -9.92
CA SER A 104 -11.42 -14.06 -11.14
C SER A 104 -10.43 -13.19 -11.93
N GLU A 105 -10.65 -11.87 -11.90
CA GLU A 105 -9.76 -10.89 -12.53
C GLU A 105 -9.66 -9.63 -11.64
N LEU A 106 -8.44 -9.18 -11.38
CA LEU A 106 -8.13 -8.01 -10.57
C LEU A 106 -7.27 -7.05 -11.39
N HIS A 107 -7.84 -5.91 -11.75
CA HIS A 107 -7.08 -4.79 -12.27
C HIS A 107 -6.67 -3.87 -11.13
N THR A 108 -5.43 -3.38 -11.18
CA THR A 108 -4.91 -2.40 -10.20
C THR A 108 -4.25 -1.26 -10.93
N ASN A 109 -4.36 -0.06 -10.39
CA ASN A 109 -3.71 1.11 -10.97
C ASN A 109 -3.08 1.99 -9.89
N ASP A 110 -1.97 2.59 -10.22
CA ASP A 110 -1.42 3.73 -9.48
C ASP A 110 -0.60 4.64 -10.41
N MET A 111 -0.65 5.93 -10.15
CA MET A 111 0.14 6.92 -10.90
C MET A 111 1.63 6.82 -10.59
N GLU A 112 2.00 6.37 -9.38
CA GLU A 112 3.37 6.29 -8.90
C GLU A 112 4.05 4.99 -9.38
N TYR A 113 5.22 5.13 -10.00
CA TYR A 113 5.92 3.99 -10.59
C TYR A 113 6.41 2.98 -9.55
N TYR A 114 6.82 3.44 -8.34
CA TYR A 114 7.17 2.53 -7.25
C TYR A 114 5.98 1.67 -6.82
N SER A 115 4.78 2.24 -6.79
CA SER A 115 3.54 1.51 -6.49
C SER A 115 3.26 0.45 -7.55
N TYR A 116 3.32 0.82 -8.83
CA TYR A 116 3.21 -0.13 -9.95
C TYR A 116 4.18 -1.31 -9.83
N ILE A 117 5.44 -1.07 -9.46
CA ILE A 117 6.43 -2.14 -9.24
C ILE A 117 6.03 -3.04 -8.06
N LEU A 118 5.52 -2.46 -6.96
CA LEU A 118 5.03 -3.22 -5.81
C LEU A 118 3.81 -4.07 -6.18
N LEU A 119 2.86 -3.51 -6.91
CA LEU A 119 1.66 -4.22 -7.38
C LEU A 119 2.05 -5.42 -8.23
N ARG A 120 2.92 -5.25 -9.22
CA ARG A 120 3.44 -6.33 -10.03
C ARG A 120 4.15 -7.38 -9.20
N CYS A 121 5.03 -6.94 -8.30
CA CYS A 121 5.82 -7.83 -7.45
C CYS A 121 4.95 -8.79 -6.63
N PHE A 122 3.84 -8.29 -6.07
CA PHE A 122 3.03 -9.06 -5.14
C PHE A 122 1.78 -9.70 -5.74
N LEU A 123 1.23 -9.14 -6.81
CA LEU A 123 -0.02 -9.61 -7.40
C LEU A 123 0.21 -10.49 -8.65
N GLU A 124 1.32 -10.33 -9.35
CA GLU A 124 1.69 -11.23 -10.44
C GLU A 124 2.37 -12.48 -9.83
N THR A 125 1.68 -13.61 -9.88
CA THR A 125 2.24 -14.88 -9.37
C THR A 125 3.26 -15.45 -10.37
N PRO A 126 4.54 -15.63 -9.98
CA PRO A 126 5.56 -16.15 -10.90
C PRO A 126 5.31 -17.61 -11.24
N SER A 127 5.63 -18.02 -12.47
CA SER A 127 5.64 -19.42 -12.89
C SER A 127 6.67 -20.23 -12.09
N ALA A 128 6.58 -21.56 -12.14
CA ALA A 128 7.55 -22.44 -11.49
C ALA A 128 8.99 -22.19 -11.99
N GLU A 129 9.16 -21.93 -13.29
CA GLU A 129 10.45 -21.57 -13.89
C GLU A 129 10.97 -20.23 -13.34
N GLN A 130 10.11 -19.22 -13.35
CA GLN A 130 10.48 -17.90 -12.79
C GLN A 130 10.85 -18.00 -11.32
N ARG A 131 10.13 -18.81 -10.51
CA ARG A 131 10.45 -18.99 -9.07
C ARG A 131 11.89 -19.48 -8.88
N GLY A 132 12.33 -20.48 -9.64
CA GLY A 132 13.72 -20.99 -9.56
C GLY A 132 14.76 -19.91 -9.94
N ARG A 133 14.48 -19.09 -10.97
CA ARG A 133 15.35 -17.98 -11.37
C ARG A 133 15.36 -16.86 -10.30
N ILE A 134 14.20 -16.55 -9.71
CA ILE A 134 14.07 -15.58 -8.63
C ILE A 134 14.86 -16.06 -7.40
N ASP A 135 14.76 -17.33 -7.01
CA ASP A 135 15.49 -17.88 -5.86
C ASP A 135 17.00 -17.69 -6.03
N LYS A 136 17.54 -17.99 -7.21
CA LYS A 136 18.95 -17.74 -7.53
C LYS A 136 19.31 -16.26 -7.45
N CYS A 137 18.44 -15.38 -7.97
CA CYS A 137 18.67 -13.92 -7.85
C CYS A 137 18.73 -13.47 -6.39
N PHE A 138 17.90 -14.00 -5.50
CA PHE A 138 17.94 -13.65 -4.07
C PHE A 138 19.20 -14.16 -3.39
N GLU A 139 19.70 -15.36 -3.73
CA GLU A 139 21.01 -15.85 -3.24
C GLU A 139 22.15 -14.93 -3.68
N GLU A 140 22.16 -14.48 -4.93
CA GLU A 140 23.14 -13.52 -5.44
C GLU A 140 23.01 -12.13 -4.78
N MET A 141 21.79 -11.63 -4.57
CA MET A 141 21.54 -10.37 -3.86
C MET A 141 22.00 -10.43 -2.41
N ASP A 142 21.79 -11.54 -1.70
CA ASP A 142 22.27 -11.74 -0.34
C ASP A 142 23.80 -11.70 -0.26
N ALA A 143 24.50 -12.35 -1.19
CA ALA A 143 25.95 -12.31 -1.29
C ALA A 143 26.46 -10.88 -1.58
N LEU A 144 25.77 -10.13 -2.45
CA LEU A 144 26.11 -8.74 -2.76
C LEU A 144 25.90 -7.82 -1.54
N CYS A 145 24.82 -7.99 -0.76
CA CYS A 145 24.61 -7.24 0.48
C CYS A 145 25.72 -7.47 1.50
N GLN A 146 26.13 -8.73 1.69
CA GLN A 146 27.21 -9.11 2.63
C GLN A 146 28.57 -8.52 2.25
N ASN A 147 28.85 -8.42 0.95
CA ASN A 147 30.13 -7.93 0.44
C ASN A 147 30.12 -6.44 0.08
N ALA A 148 29.01 -5.73 0.23
CA ALA A 148 28.87 -4.35 -0.21
C ALA A 148 29.84 -3.36 0.46
N ALA A 149 30.28 -3.64 1.68
CA ALA A 149 31.29 -2.82 2.37
C ALA A 149 32.65 -2.83 1.66
N LYS A 150 33.00 -3.92 0.97
CA LYS A 150 34.29 -4.12 0.29
C LYS A 150 34.20 -3.81 -1.20
N ASP A 151 33.20 -4.38 -1.86
CA ASP A 151 33.11 -4.44 -3.32
C ASP A 151 31.86 -3.70 -3.87
N GLY A 152 31.18 -2.91 -2.99
CA GLY A 152 29.93 -2.24 -3.34
C GLY A 152 30.08 -1.11 -4.35
N VAL A 153 29.02 -0.87 -5.09
CA VAL A 153 28.96 0.17 -6.13
C VAL A 153 28.60 1.52 -5.51
N VAL A 154 29.37 2.56 -5.85
CA VAL A 154 29.05 3.96 -5.53
C VAL A 154 28.22 4.54 -6.69
N GLY A 155 26.90 4.54 -6.55
CA GLY A 155 25.96 5.09 -7.52
C GLY A 155 25.38 6.44 -7.10
N PHE A 156 24.19 6.77 -7.62
CA PHE A 156 23.57 8.08 -7.36
C PHE A 156 22.91 8.16 -5.97
N ILE A 157 22.41 7.06 -5.42
CA ILE A 157 21.83 7.06 -4.06
C ILE A 157 22.92 7.40 -3.04
N SER A 158 24.05 6.72 -3.10
CA SER A 158 25.17 6.95 -2.17
C SER A 158 25.85 8.32 -2.37
N ARG A 159 25.82 8.89 -3.59
CA ARG A 159 26.40 10.22 -3.87
C ARG A 159 25.48 11.37 -3.44
N LEU A 160 24.16 11.25 -3.65
CA LEU A 160 23.20 12.35 -3.51
C LEU A 160 22.36 12.29 -2.23
N TYR A 161 22.20 11.11 -1.62
CA TYR A 161 21.23 10.87 -0.56
C TYR A 161 21.81 10.20 0.69
N SER A 162 23.12 10.05 0.77
CA SER A 162 23.83 9.62 1.97
C SER A 162 25.06 10.52 2.24
N PRO A 163 25.54 10.59 3.49
CA PRO A 163 26.79 11.26 3.79
C PRO A 163 27.98 10.43 3.29
N LYS A 164 29.14 11.05 3.19
CA LYS A 164 30.42 10.36 2.92
C LYS A 164 30.85 9.47 4.08
N ASN A 165 30.50 9.88 5.31
CA ASN A 165 30.76 9.16 6.53
C ASN A 165 29.49 9.17 7.40
N THR A 166 28.96 7.98 7.73
CA THR A 166 27.76 7.81 8.54
C THR A 166 27.91 8.40 9.95
N ASP A 167 29.10 8.26 10.55
CA ASP A 167 29.35 8.71 11.93
C ASP A 167 29.55 10.25 12.03
N LYS A 168 29.89 10.90 10.92
CA LYS A 168 30.20 12.33 10.87
C LYS A 168 29.67 13.00 9.61
N PRO A 169 28.32 13.15 9.47
CA PRO A 169 27.74 13.85 8.34
C PRO A 169 28.17 15.33 8.28
N ALA A 170 28.48 15.85 7.09
CA ALA A 170 28.74 17.27 6.89
C ALA A 170 27.43 18.06 6.75
N ALA A 171 27.47 19.38 6.97
CA ALA A 171 26.30 20.25 7.02
C ALA A 171 25.54 20.35 5.68
N ASP A 172 26.21 20.15 4.55
CA ASP A 172 25.68 20.18 3.21
C ASP A 172 25.26 18.82 2.65
N GLU A 173 25.48 17.75 3.44
CA GLU A 173 25.13 16.40 3.04
C GLU A 173 23.67 16.03 3.38
N ARG A 174 23.06 15.21 2.52
CA ARG A 174 21.74 14.62 2.77
C ARG A 174 21.93 13.27 3.44
N VAL A 175 21.18 13.04 4.50
CA VAL A 175 21.29 11.82 5.32
C VAL A 175 19.98 11.02 5.28
N PHE A 176 19.48 10.69 4.09
CA PHE A 176 18.34 9.79 3.95
C PHE A 176 18.70 8.35 4.31
N TYR A 177 19.88 7.91 3.91
CA TYR A 177 20.43 6.58 4.22
C TYR A 177 21.80 6.71 4.88
N THR A 178 22.21 5.69 5.64
CA THR A 178 23.62 5.54 6.00
C THR A 178 24.44 5.33 4.73
N ARG A 179 25.74 5.59 4.80
CA ARG A 179 26.66 5.37 3.67
C ARG A 179 26.60 3.92 3.19
N GLU A 180 26.57 3.00 4.13
CA GLU A 180 26.55 1.56 3.93
C GLU A 180 25.28 1.14 3.23
N ASN A 181 24.11 1.54 3.75
CA ASN A 181 22.81 1.22 3.13
C ASN A 181 22.64 1.82 1.74
N ALA A 182 23.15 3.04 1.51
CA ALA A 182 23.12 3.67 0.20
C ALA A 182 23.97 2.91 -0.83
N ILE A 183 25.15 2.41 -0.44
CA ILE A 183 26.00 1.55 -1.27
C ILE A 183 25.30 0.21 -1.56
N ILE A 184 24.63 -0.38 -0.59
CA ILE A 184 23.83 -1.61 -0.82
C ILE A 184 22.74 -1.34 -1.86
N ILE A 185 21.98 -0.24 -1.73
CA ILE A 185 20.93 0.11 -2.71
C ILE A 185 21.54 0.25 -4.11
N ASP A 186 22.61 1.02 -4.28
CA ASP A 186 23.27 1.23 -5.58
C ASP A 186 23.80 -0.09 -6.16
N THR A 187 24.38 -0.95 -5.32
CA THR A 187 24.89 -2.28 -5.73
C THR A 187 23.76 -3.17 -6.25
N LEU A 188 22.65 -3.23 -5.52
CA LEU A 188 21.48 -4.00 -5.92
C LEU A 188 20.82 -3.43 -7.18
N LEU A 189 20.73 -2.11 -7.32
CA LEU A 189 20.23 -1.48 -8.55
C LEU A 189 21.08 -1.84 -9.75
N LYS A 190 22.41 -1.82 -9.61
CA LYS A 190 23.33 -2.26 -10.68
C LYS A 190 23.11 -3.72 -11.06
N TYR A 191 23.00 -4.62 -10.07
CA TYR A 191 22.70 -6.02 -10.30
C TYR A 191 21.36 -6.20 -11.02
N ILE A 192 20.26 -5.65 -10.48
CA ILE A 192 18.90 -5.77 -11.03
C ILE A 192 18.82 -5.19 -12.45
N SER A 193 19.61 -4.18 -12.79
CA SER A 193 19.63 -3.61 -14.13
C SER A 193 20.01 -4.64 -15.20
N GLY A 194 20.86 -5.61 -14.85
CA GLY A 194 21.33 -6.70 -15.71
C GLY A 194 20.45 -7.94 -15.74
N VAL A 195 19.45 -8.04 -14.84
CA VAL A 195 18.51 -9.18 -14.78
C VAL A 195 17.47 -9.06 -15.90
N ASP A 196 16.90 -10.19 -16.33
CA ASP A 196 15.86 -10.24 -17.34
C ASP A 196 14.62 -9.42 -16.91
N SER A 197 14.02 -8.75 -17.88
CA SER A 197 12.94 -7.76 -17.62
C SER A 197 11.70 -8.34 -16.95
N ASP A 198 11.42 -9.64 -17.16
CA ASP A 198 10.30 -10.39 -16.57
C ASP A 198 10.47 -10.66 -15.08
N LEU A 199 11.71 -10.52 -14.54
CA LEU A 199 12.01 -10.77 -13.12
C LEU A 199 12.24 -9.49 -12.32
N LYS A 200 12.55 -8.35 -12.98
CA LYS A 200 12.98 -7.12 -12.27
C LYS A 200 12.04 -6.66 -11.17
N HIS A 201 10.73 -6.70 -11.40
CA HIS A 201 9.75 -6.24 -10.42
C HIS A 201 9.71 -7.11 -9.15
N TYR A 202 10.00 -8.42 -9.26
CA TYR A 202 10.09 -9.32 -8.10
C TYR A 202 11.29 -9.02 -7.20
N LEU A 203 12.35 -8.42 -7.75
CA LEU A 203 13.56 -8.04 -7.01
C LEU A 203 13.49 -6.59 -6.49
N LEU A 204 12.92 -5.68 -7.30
CA LEU A 204 12.75 -4.27 -6.95
C LEU A 204 11.75 -4.10 -5.80
N GLY A 205 10.63 -4.83 -5.79
CA GLY A 205 9.62 -4.70 -4.74
C GLY A 205 10.19 -4.84 -3.32
N PRO A 206 10.90 -5.94 -2.99
CA PRO A 206 11.57 -6.12 -1.70
C PRO A 206 12.63 -5.07 -1.38
N LEU A 207 13.37 -4.60 -2.40
CA LEU A 207 14.32 -3.50 -2.22
C LEU A 207 13.60 -2.20 -1.84
N LEU A 208 12.49 -1.86 -2.51
CA LEU A 208 11.67 -0.67 -2.19
C LEU A 208 11.12 -0.73 -0.77
N ILE A 209 10.66 -1.90 -0.31
CA ILE A 209 10.20 -2.08 1.06
C ILE A 209 11.32 -1.78 2.05
N LYS A 210 12.50 -2.38 1.89
CA LYS A 210 13.64 -2.15 2.77
C LYS A 210 14.15 -0.71 2.70
N ALA A 211 14.22 -0.12 1.51
CA ALA A 211 14.56 1.29 1.36
C ALA A 211 13.57 2.23 2.07
N SER A 212 12.27 1.88 2.10
CA SER A 212 11.25 2.63 2.85
C SER A 212 11.35 2.43 4.36
N ILE A 213 11.75 1.23 4.83
CA ILE A 213 11.87 0.93 6.25
C ILE A 213 13.16 1.52 6.84
N ASN A 214 14.30 1.35 6.18
CA ASN A 214 15.62 1.74 6.71
C ASN A 214 16.00 3.20 6.45
N VAL A 215 15.06 4.03 5.98
CA VAL A 215 15.29 5.45 5.70
C VAL A 215 15.26 6.31 6.95
N ASN A 216 16.08 7.37 6.98
CA ASN A 216 16.22 8.33 8.08
C ASN A 216 15.16 9.45 7.99
N THR A 217 13.89 9.09 8.01
CA THR A 217 12.75 10.02 7.92
C THR A 217 11.64 9.66 8.89
N ALA A 218 10.68 10.58 9.04
CA ALA A 218 9.47 10.38 9.85
C ALA A 218 8.30 9.76 9.05
N GLY A 219 8.58 8.91 8.05
CA GLY A 219 7.57 8.18 7.27
C GLY A 219 7.35 8.70 5.84
N VAL A 220 7.88 9.90 5.49
CA VAL A 220 7.87 10.47 4.14
C VAL A 220 9.24 11.01 3.77
N PHE A 221 9.57 11.05 2.48
CA PHE A 221 10.89 11.45 2.00
C PHE A 221 11.03 12.98 1.74
N ARG A 222 10.13 13.81 2.26
CA ARG A 222 10.23 15.29 2.08
C ARG A 222 11.42 15.91 2.78
N GLY A 223 11.99 15.22 3.77
CA GLY A 223 13.17 15.64 4.52
C GLY A 223 13.71 14.51 5.37
N PHE A 224 14.89 14.69 5.88
CA PHE A 224 15.56 13.77 6.80
C PHE A 224 15.75 14.43 8.16
N TYR A 225 16.02 13.63 9.19
CA TYR A 225 16.24 14.15 10.53
C TYR A 225 17.49 15.03 10.61
N LYS A 226 17.38 16.12 11.38
CA LYS A 226 18.45 17.09 11.62
C LYS A 226 18.57 17.40 13.11
N LYS A 227 19.79 17.68 13.54
CA LYS A 227 20.12 18.24 14.86
C LYS A 227 20.98 19.47 14.63
N ASP A 228 20.59 20.62 15.16
CA ASP A 228 21.30 21.90 15.00
C ASP A 228 21.56 22.27 13.52
N GLY A 229 20.62 21.95 12.63
CA GLY A 229 20.70 22.22 11.19
C GLY A 229 21.50 21.20 10.38
N ILE A 230 22.25 20.31 11.02
CA ILE A 230 23.06 19.25 10.39
C ILE A 230 22.24 17.96 10.33
N GLY A 231 22.43 17.18 9.26
CA GLY A 231 21.84 15.85 9.13
C GLY A 231 22.24 14.94 10.29
N HIS A 232 21.26 14.28 10.91
CA HIS A 232 21.46 13.41 12.05
C HIS A 232 20.63 12.15 11.90
N PHE A 233 21.17 10.98 12.30
CA PHE A 233 20.44 9.73 12.27
C PHE A 233 19.61 9.50 13.54
N GLY A 234 18.46 8.84 13.41
CA GLY A 234 17.65 8.33 14.51
C GLY A 234 16.48 9.20 14.97
N GLY A 235 16.38 10.45 14.52
CA GLY A 235 15.31 11.35 14.92
C GLY A 235 15.44 11.88 16.35
N VAL A 236 14.38 12.48 16.90
CA VAL A 236 14.36 13.00 18.27
C VAL A 236 14.35 11.84 19.26
N GLY A 237 15.34 11.81 20.15
CA GLY A 237 15.50 10.73 21.14
C GLY A 237 15.97 9.40 20.55
N GLU A 238 16.48 9.43 19.32
CA GLU A 238 17.10 8.27 18.63
C GLU A 238 16.23 7.01 18.54
N ASN A 239 14.93 7.13 18.72
CA ASN A 239 13.97 6.01 18.73
C ASN A 239 13.92 5.21 17.41
N ALA A 240 14.41 5.80 16.30
CA ALA A 240 14.45 5.15 15.00
C ALA A 240 15.86 4.66 14.62
N LEU A 241 16.86 4.84 15.48
CA LEU A 241 18.26 4.60 15.13
C LEU A 241 18.54 3.14 14.75
N GLU A 242 18.07 2.19 15.55
CA GLU A 242 18.24 0.75 15.28
C GLU A 242 17.72 0.38 13.89
N ARG A 243 16.51 0.83 13.56
CA ARG A 243 15.88 0.58 12.25
C ARG A 243 16.69 1.19 11.11
N ILE A 244 17.22 2.41 11.28
CA ILE A 244 17.95 3.15 10.26
C ILE A 244 19.33 2.55 10.01
N LEU A 245 20.01 2.12 11.08
CA LEU A 245 21.36 1.52 11.00
C LEU A 245 21.31 0.05 10.56
N ALA A 246 20.17 -0.64 10.72
CA ALA A 246 20.04 -2.01 10.27
C ALA A 246 20.37 -2.13 8.76
N PRO A 247 21.15 -3.16 8.33
CA PRO A 247 21.51 -3.32 6.94
C PRO A 247 20.28 -3.59 6.06
N ILE A 248 20.26 -2.99 4.89
CA ILE A 248 19.26 -3.31 3.87
C ILE A 248 19.51 -4.70 3.33
N GLN A 249 18.57 -5.60 3.58
CA GLN A 249 18.56 -6.96 3.08
C GLN A 249 17.16 -7.29 2.58
N PRO A 250 16.92 -7.28 1.26
CA PRO A 250 15.62 -7.62 0.68
C PRO A 250 15.22 -9.05 1.00
N VAL A 251 13.92 -9.26 1.28
CA VAL A 251 13.37 -10.58 1.61
C VAL A 251 12.46 -11.02 0.47
N LYS A 252 12.63 -12.27 0.03
CA LYS A 252 11.81 -12.85 -1.04
C LYS A 252 10.32 -12.74 -0.71
N PRO A 253 9.47 -12.29 -1.66
CA PRO A 253 8.03 -12.16 -1.45
C PRO A 253 7.35 -13.52 -1.26
N ILE A 254 6.24 -13.49 -0.53
CA ILE A 254 5.26 -14.57 -0.51
C ILE A 254 4.20 -14.24 -1.56
N TRP A 255 3.91 -15.16 -2.47
CA TRP A 255 2.86 -14.97 -3.48
C TRP A 255 1.59 -15.71 -3.12
N SER A 256 0.47 -15.21 -3.63
CA SER A 256 -0.82 -15.86 -3.49
C SER A 256 -0.86 -17.17 -4.29
N GLU A 257 -1.59 -18.14 -3.76
CA GLU A 257 -1.96 -19.37 -4.49
C GLU A 257 -3.28 -19.19 -5.27
N SER A 258 -3.86 -18.00 -5.24
CA SER A 258 -5.09 -17.68 -5.97
C SER A 258 -4.88 -17.83 -7.48
N THR A 259 -5.91 -18.31 -8.17
CA THR A 259 -5.97 -18.37 -9.64
C THR A 259 -6.43 -17.05 -10.27
N CYS A 260 -6.58 -16.01 -9.48
CA CYS A 260 -6.95 -14.67 -9.93
C CYS A 260 -5.96 -14.15 -11.00
N LYS A 261 -6.48 -13.70 -12.12
CA LYS A 261 -5.69 -13.00 -13.14
C LYS A 261 -5.49 -11.57 -12.71
N SER A 262 -4.25 -11.18 -12.38
CA SER A 262 -3.89 -9.81 -12.00
C SER A 262 -3.31 -9.03 -13.16
N ILE A 263 -3.78 -7.78 -13.33
CA ILE A 263 -3.33 -6.86 -14.38
C ILE A 263 -3.03 -5.52 -13.70
N CYS A 264 -1.76 -5.11 -13.75
CA CYS A 264 -1.29 -3.88 -13.11
C CYS A 264 -1.11 -2.76 -14.13
N HIS A 265 -1.60 -1.57 -13.81
CA HIS A 265 -1.50 -0.37 -14.64
C HIS A 265 -0.70 0.72 -13.92
N ASN A 266 -0.03 1.59 -14.70
CA ASN A 266 0.67 2.77 -14.18
C ASN A 266 0.22 3.99 -15.01
N SER A 267 -0.88 4.60 -14.61
CA SER A 267 -1.51 5.68 -15.38
C SER A 267 -2.26 6.67 -14.47
N ASP A 268 -2.57 7.84 -15.00
CA ASP A 268 -3.64 8.67 -14.47
C ASP A 268 -4.97 7.92 -14.63
N ILE A 269 -5.74 7.85 -13.55
CA ILE A 269 -6.95 7.02 -13.53
C ILE A 269 -8.05 7.56 -14.45
N ASN A 270 -8.21 8.89 -14.58
CA ASN A 270 -9.23 9.47 -15.46
C ASN A 270 -8.94 9.15 -16.94
N ASN A 271 -7.65 9.05 -17.30
CA ASN A 271 -7.23 8.62 -18.62
C ASN A 271 -7.39 7.11 -18.83
N LEU A 272 -7.15 6.31 -17.77
CA LEU A 272 -7.24 4.86 -17.86
C LEU A 272 -8.68 4.36 -17.90
N ILE A 273 -9.56 4.89 -17.05
CA ILE A 273 -10.92 4.37 -16.88
C ILE A 273 -11.73 4.40 -18.18
N VAL A 274 -11.50 5.39 -19.03
CA VAL A 274 -12.22 5.53 -20.30
C VAL A 274 -11.81 4.48 -21.35
N THR A 275 -10.69 3.80 -21.14
CA THR A 275 -10.20 2.76 -22.07
C THR A 275 -10.86 1.40 -21.87
N PHE A 276 -11.52 1.19 -20.74
CA PHE A 276 -12.23 -0.06 -20.48
C PHE A 276 -13.60 -0.09 -21.17
N GLU A 277 -14.07 -1.29 -21.47
CA GLU A 277 -15.43 -1.52 -21.98
C GLU A 277 -16.48 -1.20 -20.90
N ASP A 278 -17.70 -0.89 -21.30
CA ASP A 278 -18.81 -0.72 -20.37
C ASP A 278 -19.14 -2.05 -19.68
N ASN A 279 -19.46 -1.99 -18.38
CA ASN A 279 -19.69 -3.16 -17.52
C ASN A 279 -18.51 -4.15 -17.46
N ALA A 280 -17.27 -3.66 -17.63
CA ALA A 280 -16.06 -4.48 -17.52
C ALA A 280 -15.88 -5.08 -16.12
N PHE A 281 -16.36 -4.40 -15.08
CA PHE A 281 -16.13 -4.76 -13.68
C PHE A 281 -17.45 -5.00 -12.91
N ASP A 282 -17.36 -5.87 -11.91
CA ASP A 282 -18.43 -6.02 -10.91
C ASP A 282 -18.31 -4.92 -9.85
N LEU A 283 -17.07 -4.52 -9.52
CA LEU A 283 -16.75 -3.47 -8.56
C LEU A 283 -15.54 -2.65 -9.00
N ILE A 284 -15.63 -1.34 -8.84
CA ILE A 284 -14.47 -0.43 -8.82
C ILE A 284 -14.28 0.05 -7.39
N TYR A 285 -13.08 -0.14 -6.82
CA TYR A 285 -12.66 0.41 -5.53
C TYR A 285 -11.77 1.63 -5.74
N LEU A 286 -12.08 2.72 -5.03
CA LEU A 286 -11.37 3.99 -5.13
C LEU A 286 -10.95 4.47 -3.74
N ASP A 287 -9.65 4.72 -3.54
CA ASP A 287 -9.06 5.35 -2.36
C ASP A 287 -8.18 6.53 -2.82
N PRO A 288 -8.80 7.60 -3.35
CA PRO A 288 -8.08 8.72 -3.96
C PRO A 288 -7.29 9.51 -2.92
N PRO A 289 -6.26 10.29 -3.33
CA PRO A 289 -5.68 11.30 -2.47
C PRO A 289 -6.74 12.29 -1.97
N TYR A 290 -6.80 12.51 -0.66
CA TYR A 290 -7.81 13.38 -0.02
C TYR A 290 -7.22 14.65 0.57
N ASN A 291 -5.92 14.92 0.41
CA ASN A 291 -5.25 16.11 0.92
C ASN A 291 -4.26 16.71 -0.08
N GLU A 292 -3.72 17.91 0.24
CA GLU A 292 -2.77 18.64 -0.61
C GLU A 292 -1.33 18.07 -0.60
N HIS A 293 -1.11 16.87 -0.07
CA HIS A 293 0.22 16.27 0.05
C HIS A 293 0.49 15.26 -1.06
N PRO A 294 1.15 15.65 -2.17
CA PRO A 294 1.31 14.78 -3.33
C PRO A 294 2.26 13.61 -3.04
N TYR A 295 1.84 12.43 -3.43
CA TYR A 295 2.62 11.20 -3.27
C TYR A 295 3.93 11.23 -4.07
N GLY A 296 3.93 11.83 -5.26
CA GLY A 296 5.12 11.96 -6.09
C GLY A 296 6.29 12.67 -5.41
N SER A 297 6.03 13.74 -4.64
CA SER A 297 7.07 14.40 -3.85
C SER A 297 7.32 13.75 -2.49
N ASN A 298 6.28 13.16 -1.86
CA ASN A 298 6.42 12.50 -0.57
C ASN A 298 7.24 11.21 -0.65
N TYR A 299 7.16 10.51 -1.79
CA TYR A 299 7.80 9.21 -2.00
C TYR A 299 8.76 9.23 -3.20
N PHE A 300 9.30 10.40 -3.56
CA PHE A 300 10.19 10.58 -4.72
C PHE A 300 11.37 9.61 -4.73
N MET A 301 11.93 9.31 -3.56
CA MET A 301 13.06 8.41 -3.41
C MET A 301 12.72 7.00 -3.90
N LEU A 302 11.51 6.52 -3.59
CA LEU A 302 11.06 5.20 -4.05
C LEU A 302 10.90 5.17 -5.58
N ASN A 303 10.43 6.28 -6.19
CA ASN A 303 10.40 6.40 -7.65
C ASN A 303 11.81 6.40 -8.27
N LEU A 304 12.79 7.08 -7.65
CA LEU A 304 14.17 7.06 -8.12
C LEU A 304 14.77 5.65 -8.07
N ILE A 305 14.58 4.95 -6.96
CA ILE A 305 15.05 3.57 -6.78
C ILE A 305 14.33 2.64 -7.78
N ALA A 306 13.00 2.73 -7.90
CA ALA A 306 12.24 1.89 -8.83
C ALA A 306 12.65 2.07 -10.30
N ARG A 307 12.99 3.31 -10.69
CA ARG A 307 13.46 3.61 -12.06
C ARG A 307 14.95 3.32 -12.25
N GLY A 308 15.72 3.26 -11.17
CA GLY A 308 17.18 3.14 -11.23
C GLY A 308 17.84 4.33 -11.94
N GLN A 309 17.26 5.53 -11.87
CA GLN A 309 17.69 6.69 -12.63
C GLN A 309 18.00 7.89 -11.73
N GLU A 310 19.17 8.48 -11.95
CA GLU A 310 19.58 9.73 -11.30
C GLU A 310 18.71 10.89 -11.78
N PRO A 311 18.22 11.76 -10.87
CA PRO A 311 17.45 12.94 -11.27
C PRO A 311 18.37 13.97 -11.94
N THR A 312 17.93 14.56 -13.05
CA THR A 312 18.68 15.62 -13.76
C THR A 312 18.64 16.94 -13.03
N GLU A 313 17.51 17.26 -12.42
CA GLU A 313 17.29 18.47 -11.62
C GLU A 313 16.58 18.14 -10.32
N TYR A 314 17.07 18.68 -9.21
CA TYR A 314 16.52 18.46 -7.88
C TYR A 314 16.72 19.66 -6.94
N SER A 315 15.97 19.71 -5.86
CA SER A 315 16.09 20.75 -4.84
C SER A 315 17.43 20.63 -4.11
N LYS A 316 18.06 21.79 -3.82
CA LYS A 316 19.38 21.83 -3.14
C LYS A 316 19.32 21.19 -1.75
N VAL A 317 18.25 21.40 -1.00
CA VAL A 317 18.14 20.95 0.40
C VAL A 317 17.74 19.47 0.50
N SER A 318 16.57 19.12 0.00
CA SER A 318 16.01 17.77 0.15
C SER A 318 16.34 16.80 -0.98
N GLY A 319 16.87 17.30 -2.11
CA GLY A 319 17.15 16.45 -3.26
C GLY A 319 15.91 15.96 -4.01
N ILE A 320 14.72 16.52 -3.74
CA ILE A 320 13.49 16.18 -4.45
C ILE A 320 13.64 16.58 -5.91
N PRO A 321 13.44 15.66 -6.88
CA PRO A 321 13.44 16.00 -8.31
C PRO A 321 12.45 17.13 -8.60
N LYS A 322 12.77 18.01 -9.55
CA LYS A 322 11.82 19.04 -9.97
C LYS A 322 10.63 18.46 -10.73
N MET A 323 10.86 17.39 -11.46
CA MET A 323 9.83 16.65 -12.18
C MET A 323 9.37 15.46 -11.35
N TRP A 324 8.14 15.51 -10.86
CA TRP A 324 7.45 14.44 -10.15
C TRP A 324 5.95 14.46 -10.51
N ASN A 325 5.26 13.34 -10.31
CA ASN A 325 3.85 13.20 -10.66
C ASN A 325 2.96 14.11 -9.82
N LYS A 326 2.07 14.84 -10.48
CA LYS A 326 1.09 15.72 -9.84
C LYS A 326 -0.30 15.18 -10.09
N SER A 327 -1.00 14.79 -9.04
CA SER A 327 -2.38 14.36 -9.13
C SER A 327 -3.33 15.55 -8.99
N ALA A 328 -4.32 15.65 -9.88
CA ALA A 328 -5.38 16.66 -9.79
C ALA A 328 -6.25 16.48 -8.54
N PHE A 329 -6.30 15.27 -7.97
CA PHE A 329 -6.99 15.00 -6.71
C PHE A 329 -6.34 15.67 -5.48
N ASN A 330 -5.08 16.14 -5.57
CA ASN A 330 -4.42 16.89 -4.50
C ASN A 330 -4.69 18.41 -4.54
N GLY A 331 -5.42 18.91 -5.52
CA GLY A 331 -5.68 20.35 -5.68
C GLY A 331 -7.04 20.77 -5.14
N ARG A 332 -7.09 21.78 -4.25
CA ARG A 332 -8.37 22.32 -3.73
C ARG A 332 -9.32 22.76 -4.83
N GLY A 333 -8.79 23.33 -5.92
CA GLY A 333 -9.60 23.82 -7.04
C GLY A 333 -9.90 22.78 -8.12
N SER A 334 -9.33 21.57 -8.04
CA SER A 334 -9.48 20.55 -9.09
C SER A 334 -10.05 19.22 -8.59
N ALA A 335 -9.96 18.94 -7.28
CA ALA A 335 -10.34 17.65 -6.72
C ALA A 335 -11.82 17.31 -6.98
N TYR A 336 -12.72 18.28 -6.82
CA TYR A 336 -14.16 18.10 -7.07
C TYR A 336 -14.44 17.69 -8.52
N ASP A 337 -14.03 18.51 -9.48
CA ASP A 337 -14.31 18.25 -10.91
C ASP A 337 -13.66 16.97 -11.40
N THR A 338 -12.43 16.70 -10.94
CA THR A 338 -11.69 15.47 -11.27
C THR A 338 -12.41 14.23 -10.75
N MET A 339 -12.93 14.30 -9.52
CA MET A 339 -13.70 13.21 -8.91
C MET A 339 -15.03 12.99 -9.62
N LEU A 340 -15.77 14.05 -9.90
CA LEU A 340 -17.04 13.97 -10.60
C LEU A 340 -16.87 13.32 -11.99
N ASP A 341 -15.83 13.73 -12.75
CA ASP A 341 -15.52 13.12 -14.04
C ASP A 341 -15.15 11.63 -13.91
N LEU A 342 -14.31 11.29 -12.94
CA LEU A 342 -13.96 9.90 -12.65
C LEU A 342 -15.21 9.05 -12.38
N LEU A 343 -16.08 9.50 -11.49
CA LEU A 343 -17.26 8.74 -11.07
C LEU A 343 -18.27 8.57 -12.20
N ARG A 344 -18.46 9.59 -13.06
CA ARG A 344 -19.29 9.46 -14.28
C ARG A 344 -18.83 8.33 -15.19
N ASN A 345 -17.51 8.13 -15.28
CA ASN A 345 -16.94 7.06 -16.08
C ASN A 345 -16.99 5.72 -15.33
N CYS A 346 -16.66 5.68 -14.03
CA CYS A 346 -16.73 4.45 -13.24
C CYS A 346 -18.12 3.80 -13.27
N MET A 347 -19.19 4.60 -13.17
CA MET A 347 -20.56 4.11 -13.20
C MET A 347 -20.97 3.46 -14.53
N LYS A 348 -20.28 3.75 -15.64
CA LYS A 348 -20.47 3.05 -16.92
C LYS A 348 -19.69 1.73 -16.95
N LYS A 349 -18.56 1.67 -16.25
CA LYS A 349 -17.59 0.56 -16.31
C LYS A 349 -17.84 -0.53 -15.28
N ALA A 350 -18.59 -0.24 -14.21
CA ALA A 350 -18.87 -1.21 -13.17
C ALA A 350 -20.31 -1.15 -12.66
N LYS A 351 -20.77 -2.30 -12.14
CA LYS A 351 -22.06 -2.39 -11.46
C LYS A 351 -22.08 -1.59 -10.16
N TYR A 352 -20.95 -1.62 -9.42
CA TYR A 352 -20.77 -0.91 -8.16
C TYR A 352 -19.48 -0.11 -8.19
N THR A 353 -19.48 1.06 -7.53
CA THR A 353 -18.29 1.84 -7.23
C THR A 353 -18.23 2.08 -5.73
N LEU A 354 -17.18 1.62 -5.06
CA LEU A 354 -16.94 1.81 -3.63
C LEU A 354 -15.81 2.81 -3.44
N ILE A 355 -16.11 3.95 -2.81
CA ILE A 355 -15.16 5.04 -2.57
C ILE A 355 -14.81 5.04 -1.09
N SER A 356 -13.52 4.92 -0.74
CA SER A 356 -13.00 5.16 0.60
C SER A 356 -12.53 6.61 0.70
N TYR A 357 -13.01 7.34 1.70
CA TYR A 357 -12.66 8.73 1.93
C TYR A 357 -12.68 9.04 3.43
N ASN A 358 -12.29 10.23 3.85
CA ASN A 358 -12.40 10.61 5.25
C ASN A 358 -13.03 12.00 5.41
N ASN A 359 -13.46 12.31 6.63
CA ASN A 359 -14.13 13.56 6.96
C ASN A 359 -13.22 14.81 6.99
N GLU A 360 -11.90 14.66 6.81
CA GLU A 360 -10.91 15.74 6.73
C GLU A 360 -10.44 16.00 5.29
N GLY A 361 -11.08 15.37 4.30
CA GLY A 361 -10.68 15.44 2.90
C GLY A 361 -11.01 16.77 2.21
N LEU A 362 -10.42 17.00 1.01
CA LEU A 362 -10.64 18.23 0.20
C LEU A 362 -12.06 18.34 -0.33
N ILE A 363 -12.75 17.23 -0.60
CA ILE A 363 -14.15 17.15 -1.01
C ILE A 363 -14.95 17.03 0.27
N THR A 364 -15.75 18.05 0.56
CA THR A 364 -16.56 18.12 1.78
C THR A 364 -17.79 17.20 1.68
N GLU A 365 -18.51 16.99 2.77
CA GLU A 365 -19.74 16.20 2.79
C GLU A 365 -20.81 16.80 1.87
N ASP A 366 -20.96 18.13 1.87
CA ASP A 366 -21.89 18.85 0.99
C ASP A 366 -21.48 18.70 -0.50
N ASP A 367 -20.17 18.69 -0.80
CA ASP A 367 -19.67 18.44 -2.14
C ASP A 367 -20.01 17.01 -2.60
N TRP A 368 -19.87 16.01 -1.72
CA TRP A 368 -20.26 14.63 -2.01
C TRP A 368 -21.74 14.49 -2.30
N GLU A 369 -22.62 15.13 -1.50
CA GLU A 369 -24.07 15.13 -1.75
C GLU A 369 -24.40 15.75 -3.11
N THR A 370 -23.70 16.83 -3.46
CA THR A 370 -23.88 17.50 -4.78
C THR A 370 -23.43 16.57 -5.91
N ILE A 371 -22.25 15.94 -5.80
CA ILE A 371 -21.74 14.95 -6.77
C ILE A 371 -22.76 13.81 -6.97
N PHE A 372 -23.26 13.22 -5.88
CA PHE A 372 -24.19 12.10 -5.96
C PHE A 372 -25.55 12.49 -6.57
N THR A 373 -26.02 13.70 -6.28
CA THR A 373 -27.23 14.26 -6.88
C THR A 373 -27.07 14.45 -8.39
N GLU A 374 -25.94 15.00 -8.82
CA GLU A 374 -25.63 15.24 -10.24
C GLU A 374 -25.47 13.92 -11.01
N LEU A 375 -24.89 12.89 -10.39
CA LEU A 375 -24.76 11.57 -10.96
C LEU A 375 -26.08 10.79 -11.00
N GLY A 376 -27.08 11.19 -10.21
CA GLY A 376 -28.37 10.52 -10.12
C GLY A 376 -28.29 9.07 -9.64
N CYS A 377 -27.27 8.72 -8.85
CA CYS A 377 -27.01 7.37 -8.38
C CYS A 377 -27.73 7.04 -7.06
N ILE A 378 -27.77 5.74 -6.72
CA ILE A 378 -28.12 5.27 -5.37
C ILE A 378 -26.82 5.21 -4.57
N VAL A 379 -26.86 5.73 -3.35
CA VAL A 379 -25.70 5.78 -2.45
C VAL A 379 -26.01 5.07 -1.14
N LYS A 380 -25.12 4.17 -0.71
CA LYS A 380 -25.12 3.62 0.64
C LYS A 380 -23.85 4.06 1.34
N LYS A 381 -23.98 4.76 2.48
CA LYS A 381 -22.88 5.28 3.30
C LYS A 381 -22.57 4.30 4.42
N TYR A 382 -21.28 4.05 4.64
CA TYR A 382 -20.74 3.30 5.77
C TYR A 382 -19.72 4.16 6.48
N GLU A 383 -19.67 4.11 7.80
CA GLU A 383 -18.77 4.91 8.62
C GLU A 383 -18.05 4.05 9.66
N LYS A 384 -16.78 4.35 9.91
CA LYS A 384 -15.99 3.70 10.95
C LYS A 384 -15.03 4.68 11.60
N GLU A 385 -15.13 4.86 12.90
CA GLU A 385 -14.13 5.62 13.65
C GLU A 385 -12.87 4.79 13.86
N TYR A 386 -11.70 5.40 13.67
CA TYR A 386 -10.43 4.80 14.02
C TYR A 386 -9.41 5.83 14.53
N ASP A 387 -8.41 5.36 15.26
CA ASP A 387 -7.36 6.23 15.79
C ASP A 387 -6.40 6.68 14.68
N THR A 388 -6.16 7.98 14.57
CA THR A 388 -5.19 8.55 13.63
C THR A 388 -3.78 8.03 13.90
N TYR A 389 -2.98 7.91 12.84
CA TYR A 389 -1.56 7.55 12.97
C TYR A 389 -0.78 8.70 13.67
N HIS A 390 -0.21 8.42 14.83
CA HIS A 390 0.56 9.36 15.64
C HIS A 390 2.01 9.51 15.15
N GLY A 391 2.23 9.86 13.89
CA GLY A 391 3.58 10.04 13.31
C GLY A 391 4.26 11.39 13.60
N SER A 392 3.58 12.36 14.24
CA SER A 392 4.09 13.71 14.46
C SER A 392 3.83 14.19 15.89
N ARG A 393 4.86 14.76 16.52
CA ARG A 393 4.88 15.16 17.95
C ARG A 393 4.10 16.41 18.32
N ASN A 394 3.49 17.13 17.38
CA ASN A 394 2.76 18.38 17.62
C ASN A 394 1.23 18.18 17.56
N LEU A 395 0.72 17.08 18.12
CA LEU A 395 -0.70 16.70 18.05
C LEU A 395 -1.45 16.92 19.37
N ALA A 396 -1.00 17.87 20.23
CA ALA A 396 -1.73 18.20 21.45
C ALA A 396 -3.18 18.68 21.17
N ASP A 397 -3.44 19.28 20.01
CA ASP A 397 -4.70 19.94 19.64
C ASP A 397 -5.47 19.29 18.48
N ARG A 398 -5.07 18.12 17.98
CA ARG A 398 -5.81 17.41 16.92
C ARG A 398 -6.71 16.32 17.48
N ASN A 399 -7.88 16.18 16.84
CA ASN A 399 -8.78 15.05 17.11
C ASN A 399 -8.01 13.74 16.99
N LYS A 400 -8.02 12.93 18.05
CA LYS A 400 -7.36 11.62 18.09
C LYS A 400 -8.07 10.58 17.23
N LYS A 401 -9.27 10.88 16.76
CA LYS A 401 -10.12 10.02 15.97
C LYS A 401 -10.46 10.66 14.63
N VAL A 402 -10.38 9.89 13.58
CA VAL A 402 -10.84 10.22 12.23
C VAL A 402 -11.95 9.24 11.88
N THR A 403 -12.98 9.73 11.21
CA THR A 403 -14.02 8.89 10.66
C THR A 403 -13.66 8.56 9.21
N GLU A 404 -13.40 7.29 8.94
CA GLU A 404 -13.33 6.78 7.59
C GLU A 404 -14.74 6.54 7.08
N ILE A 405 -15.00 6.96 5.86
CA ILE A 405 -16.30 6.89 5.21
C ILE A 405 -16.14 6.04 3.94
N MET A 406 -17.05 5.10 3.73
CA MET A 406 -17.18 4.44 2.43
C MET A 406 -18.53 4.77 1.81
N TYR A 407 -18.49 5.23 0.55
CA TYR A 407 -19.68 5.45 -0.27
C TYR A 407 -19.76 4.36 -1.33
N LEU A 408 -20.82 3.56 -1.28
CA LEU A 408 -21.12 2.58 -2.31
C LEU A 408 -22.15 3.16 -3.26
N LEU A 409 -21.76 3.30 -4.52
CA LEU A 409 -22.60 3.82 -5.59
C LEU A 409 -23.11 2.69 -6.48
N SER A 410 -24.36 2.81 -6.93
CA SER A 410 -24.96 1.97 -7.98
C SER A 410 -25.90 2.79 -8.84
N LEU A 411 -26.17 2.34 -10.08
CA LEU A 411 -27.18 2.95 -10.94
C LEU A 411 -28.58 2.72 -10.38
N LYS A 412 -29.49 3.70 -10.59
CA LYS A 412 -30.92 3.48 -10.41
C LYS A 412 -31.37 2.48 -11.47
N THR A 413 -31.85 1.33 -11.06
CA THR A 413 -32.45 0.32 -11.96
C THR A 413 -33.79 0.79 -12.50
#